data_104cde5bc43a06dd4be4810b34fd3d59
#
_entry.id   104cde5bc43a06dd4be4810b34fd3d59
#
_cell.length_a   1.000
_cell.length_b   1.000
_cell.length_c   1.000
_cell.angle_alpha   90.00
_cell.angle_beta   90.00
_cell.angle_gamma   90.00
#
_symmetry.space_group_name_H-M   'P 1'
#
loop_
_entity.id
_entity.type
_entity.pdbx_description
1 polymer ?
#
loop_
_entity_poly.entity_id
_entity_poly.type
_entity_poly.pdbx_seq_one_letter_code
_entity_poly.pdbx_strand_id
1 'polypeptide(L)'
;MPCRLRSNDDVPVAQYGSSNIGQMKTIYRHGLGHRYGRFMQAIAGIHFNYSVPEAYWQQLADKEGPSADLVVIKSMGYMGVVRNVRRMDWLLLYLFGASPAVCRSFLVDMKHNLVKLDADTFYGPWATSLRMSDIGYHNSNQSALIVSANSLDEYVRDLSAAIATPHEPYKKLGIRHGAEYLQLNANLLQIENEYYSSVRPKRVARSGERP
;
A
#
# COMPACT_ATOMS: atom_id res chain seq x y z
N MET A 1 2.56 -16.44 13.76
CA MET A 1 3.05 -16.23 12.37
C MET A 1 3.22 -17.58 11.70
N PRO A 2 2.84 -17.77 10.45
CA PRO A 2 3.12 -19.01 9.73
C PRO A 2 4.60 -19.09 9.37
N CYS A 3 5.41 -19.61 10.27
CA CYS A 3 6.87 -19.73 10.09
C CYS A 3 7.31 -20.96 9.28
N ARG A 4 6.39 -21.66 8.60
CA ARG A 4 6.69 -22.90 7.86
C ARG A 4 6.25 -22.86 6.41
N LEU A 5 6.26 -21.68 5.81
CA LEU A 5 6.02 -21.56 4.37
C LEU A 5 7.27 -22.05 3.62
N ARG A 6 7.10 -22.99 2.71
CA ARG A 6 8.19 -23.61 1.93
C ARG A 6 8.35 -22.96 0.57
N SER A 7 7.22 -22.52 -0.01
CA SER A 7 7.17 -21.90 -1.32
C SER A 7 6.07 -20.83 -1.38
N ASN A 8 6.08 -20.01 -2.41
CA ASN A 8 4.99 -19.08 -2.69
C ASN A 8 3.63 -19.80 -2.88
N ASP A 9 3.63 -21.06 -3.27
CA ASP A 9 2.40 -21.82 -3.51
C ASP A 9 1.70 -22.26 -2.22
N ASP A 10 2.42 -22.27 -1.09
CA ASP A 10 1.82 -22.50 0.24
C ASP A 10 0.86 -21.37 0.67
N VAL A 11 0.91 -20.21 -0.02
CA VAL A 11 -0.01 -19.09 0.22
C VAL A 11 -1.06 -19.06 -0.88
N PRO A 12 -2.29 -19.56 -0.60
CA PRO A 12 -3.36 -19.51 -1.59
C PRO A 12 -3.78 -18.09 -1.88
N VAL A 13 -4.04 -17.79 -3.14
CA VAL A 13 -4.60 -16.49 -3.54
C VAL A 13 -6.07 -16.43 -3.19
N ALA A 14 -6.48 -15.37 -2.50
CA ALA A 14 -7.86 -15.15 -2.09
C ALA A 14 -8.79 -15.06 -3.31
N GLN A 15 -9.92 -15.78 -3.24
CA GLN A 15 -10.96 -15.81 -4.26
C GLN A 15 -12.16 -14.97 -3.81
N TYR A 16 -12.68 -14.12 -4.71
CA TYR A 16 -13.74 -13.16 -4.39
C TYR A 16 -15.06 -13.41 -5.13
N GLY A 17 -15.21 -14.62 -5.71
CA GLY A 17 -16.41 -15.03 -6.44
C GLY A 17 -16.39 -14.66 -7.92
N SER A 18 -17.52 -14.95 -8.61
CA SER A 18 -17.63 -14.90 -10.07
C SER A 18 -18.12 -13.57 -10.64
N SER A 19 -18.53 -12.61 -9.81
CA SER A 19 -18.89 -11.27 -10.29
C SER A 19 -17.69 -10.55 -10.90
N ASN A 20 -17.91 -9.60 -11.81
CA ASN A 20 -16.82 -8.84 -12.43
C ASN A 20 -15.91 -8.18 -11.40
N ILE A 21 -16.47 -7.61 -10.33
CA ILE A 21 -15.70 -7.02 -9.23
C ILE A 21 -14.93 -8.11 -8.46
N GLY A 22 -15.54 -9.26 -8.23
CA GLY A 22 -14.89 -10.41 -7.59
C GLY A 22 -13.71 -10.92 -8.42
N GLN A 23 -13.92 -11.14 -9.71
CA GLN A 23 -12.86 -11.55 -10.63
C GLN A 23 -11.72 -10.51 -10.69
N MET A 24 -12.04 -9.22 -10.82
CA MET A 24 -11.04 -8.15 -10.80
C MET A 24 -10.18 -8.19 -9.54
N LYS A 25 -10.80 -8.39 -8.36
CA LYS A 25 -10.07 -8.51 -7.08
C LYS A 25 -9.19 -9.75 -7.02
N THR A 26 -9.67 -10.88 -7.53
CA THR A 26 -8.89 -12.12 -7.62
C THR A 26 -7.68 -11.93 -8.53
N ILE A 27 -7.87 -11.41 -9.74
CA ILE A 27 -6.79 -11.14 -10.70
C ILE A 27 -5.78 -10.13 -10.11
N TYR A 28 -6.26 -9.08 -9.45
CA TYR A 28 -5.39 -8.15 -8.75
C TYR A 28 -4.48 -8.85 -7.72
N ARG A 29 -5.03 -9.81 -6.94
CA ARG A 29 -4.25 -10.59 -5.97
C ARG A 29 -3.25 -11.53 -6.64
N HIS A 30 -3.60 -12.14 -7.78
CA HIS A 30 -2.65 -12.89 -8.61
C HIS A 30 -1.50 -11.97 -9.05
N GLY A 31 -1.81 -10.78 -9.56
CA GLY A 31 -0.82 -9.80 -9.96
C GLY A 31 0.12 -9.40 -8.82
N LEU A 32 -0.40 -9.16 -7.61
CA LEU A 32 0.45 -8.92 -6.44
C LEU A 32 1.38 -10.10 -6.14
N GLY A 33 0.87 -11.32 -6.28
CA GLY A 33 1.67 -12.54 -6.09
C GLY A 33 2.83 -12.66 -7.08
N HIS A 34 2.61 -12.31 -8.36
CA HIS A 34 3.63 -12.33 -9.39
C HIS A 34 4.63 -11.17 -9.27
N ARG A 35 4.16 -9.98 -8.84
CA ARG A 35 4.98 -8.76 -8.73
C ARG A 35 5.85 -8.74 -7.47
N TYR A 36 5.33 -9.25 -6.34
CA TYR A 36 5.92 -9.08 -5.00
C TYR A 36 6.11 -10.39 -4.24
N GLY A 37 5.65 -11.50 -4.79
CA GLY A 37 5.61 -12.78 -4.11
C GLY A 37 4.34 -12.97 -3.25
N ARG A 38 3.83 -14.20 -3.22
CA ARG A 38 2.61 -14.54 -2.44
C ARG A 38 2.84 -14.44 -0.94
N PHE A 39 4.06 -14.64 -0.46
CA PHE A 39 4.41 -14.49 0.96
C PHE A 39 4.01 -13.12 1.52
N MET A 40 4.15 -12.05 0.73
CA MET A 40 3.77 -10.71 1.16
C MET A 40 2.28 -10.59 1.48
N GLN A 41 1.43 -11.42 0.87
CA GLN A 41 -0.02 -11.44 1.14
C GLN A 41 -0.39 -12.16 2.45
N ALA A 42 0.53 -12.93 3.03
CA ALA A 42 0.36 -13.56 4.34
C ALA A 42 0.67 -12.61 5.51
N ILE A 43 1.21 -11.42 5.24
CA ILE A 43 1.52 -10.41 6.24
C ILE A 43 0.38 -9.40 6.30
N ALA A 44 -0.25 -9.25 7.47
CA ALA A 44 -1.26 -8.23 7.73
C ALA A 44 -0.64 -7.02 8.44
N GLY A 45 -1.01 -5.81 8.01
CA GLY A 45 -0.68 -4.57 8.70
C GLY A 45 -1.82 -4.14 9.63
N ILE A 46 -1.52 -3.18 10.50
CA ILE A 46 -2.54 -2.46 11.26
C ILE A 46 -2.92 -1.22 10.44
N HIS A 47 -4.21 -1.09 10.15
CA HIS A 47 -4.76 0.06 9.45
C HIS A 47 -5.60 0.87 10.43
N PHE A 48 -5.25 2.13 10.59
CA PHE A 48 -5.99 3.08 11.40
C PHE A 48 -6.67 4.11 10.49
N ASN A 49 -8.01 4.15 10.52
CA ASN A 49 -8.78 5.12 9.77
C ASN A 49 -9.13 6.28 10.69
N TYR A 50 -8.78 7.49 10.28
CA TYR A 50 -9.02 8.71 11.02
C TYR A 50 -9.78 9.72 10.16
N SER A 51 -10.80 10.33 10.73
CA SER A 51 -11.56 11.43 10.12
C SER A 51 -11.70 12.58 11.11
N VAL A 52 -11.47 13.78 10.61
CA VAL A 52 -11.71 15.00 11.39
C VAL A 52 -13.22 15.26 11.41
N PRO A 53 -13.80 15.62 12.58
CA PRO A 53 -15.22 15.94 12.68
C PRO A 53 -15.65 17.04 11.71
N GLU A 54 -16.85 16.92 11.15
CA GLU A 54 -17.40 17.86 10.19
C GLU A 54 -17.45 19.30 10.74
N ALA A 55 -17.82 19.44 12.03
CA ALA A 55 -17.90 20.73 12.70
C ALA A 55 -16.56 21.49 12.71
N TYR A 56 -15.41 20.79 12.72
CA TYR A 56 -14.10 21.43 12.63
C TYR A 56 -13.88 22.10 11.27
N TRP A 57 -14.25 21.41 10.21
CA TRP A 57 -14.13 21.95 8.86
C TRP A 57 -15.06 23.13 8.63
N GLN A 58 -16.27 23.08 9.20
CA GLN A 58 -17.21 24.20 9.14
C GLN A 58 -16.66 25.43 9.87
N GLN A 59 -16.09 25.24 11.05
CA GLN A 59 -15.45 26.35 11.80
C GLN A 59 -14.27 26.97 11.02
N LEU A 60 -13.53 26.17 10.27
CA LEU A 60 -12.46 26.72 9.41
C LEU A 60 -13.05 27.51 8.25
N ALA A 61 -14.09 26.98 7.59
CA ALA A 61 -14.77 27.67 6.49
C ALA A 61 -15.35 29.02 6.95
N ASP A 62 -15.99 29.05 8.12
CA ASP A 62 -16.59 30.26 8.70
C ASP A 62 -15.52 31.35 8.98
N LYS A 63 -14.28 30.95 9.32
CA LYS A 63 -13.17 31.89 9.51
C LYS A 63 -12.62 32.46 8.21
N GLU A 64 -12.65 31.70 7.12
CA GLU A 64 -12.21 32.12 5.79
C GLU A 64 -13.24 33.07 5.11
N GLY A 65 -14.46 33.06 5.61
CA GLY A 65 -15.51 33.99 5.17
C GLY A 65 -16.55 33.38 4.20
N PRO A 66 -17.52 34.22 3.71
CA PRO A 66 -18.70 33.74 2.99
C PRO A 66 -18.42 33.07 1.64
N SER A 67 -17.24 33.29 1.07
CA SER A 67 -16.83 32.68 -0.22
C SER A 67 -16.03 31.39 -0.05
N ALA A 68 -15.89 30.90 1.17
CA ALA A 68 -15.09 29.70 1.45
C ALA A 68 -15.79 28.44 0.91
N ASP A 69 -15.07 27.67 0.09
CA ASP A 69 -15.51 26.36 -0.37
C ASP A 69 -15.07 25.28 0.63
N LEU A 70 -16.04 24.68 1.31
CA LEU A 70 -15.82 23.63 2.31
C LEU A 70 -15.11 22.41 1.72
N VAL A 71 -15.34 22.06 0.47
CA VAL A 71 -14.69 20.92 -0.20
C VAL A 71 -13.22 21.22 -0.41
N VAL A 72 -12.89 22.42 -0.84
CA VAL A 72 -11.50 22.88 -1.01
C VAL A 72 -10.77 22.88 0.34
N ILE A 73 -11.37 23.45 1.38
CA ILE A 73 -10.80 23.52 2.73
C ILE A 73 -10.51 22.12 3.27
N LYS A 74 -11.46 21.19 3.14
CA LYS A 74 -11.25 19.78 3.54
C LYS A 74 -10.12 19.12 2.77
N SER A 75 -10.11 19.28 1.45
CA SER A 75 -9.08 18.67 0.60
C SER A 75 -7.70 19.19 0.97
N MET A 76 -7.53 20.50 1.12
CA MET A 76 -6.27 21.13 1.54
C MET A 76 -5.85 20.67 2.94
N GLY A 77 -6.80 20.62 3.87
CA GLY A 77 -6.55 20.21 5.25
C GLY A 77 -6.12 18.74 5.34
N TYR A 78 -6.82 17.82 4.68
CA TYR A 78 -6.41 16.41 4.66
C TYR A 78 -5.07 16.18 3.94
N MET A 79 -4.78 16.90 2.86
CA MET A 79 -3.45 16.83 2.23
C MET A 79 -2.36 17.39 3.14
N GLY A 80 -2.67 18.40 3.95
CA GLY A 80 -1.82 18.87 5.04
C GLY A 80 -1.53 17.79 6.10
N VAL A 81 -2.56 17.06 6.52
CA VAL A 81 -2.41 15.89 7.42
C VAL A 81 -1.52 14.83 6.79
N VAL A 82 -1.73 14.48 5.52
CA VAL A 82 -0.89 13.50 4.80
C VAL A 82 0.58 13.93 4.80
N ARG A 83 0.88 15.19 4.49
CA ARG A 83 2.26 15.72 4.52
C ARG A 83 2.87 15.65 5.91
N ASN A 84 2.11 16.01 6.94
CA ASN A 84 2.59 15.99 8.32
C ASN A 84 2.82 14.55 8.82
N VAL A 85 1.92 13.61 8.52
CA VAL A 85 2.11 12.20 8.87
C VAL A 85 3.36 11.66 8.16
N ARG A 86 3.55 11.91 6.85
CA ARG A 86 4.76 11.47 6.12
C ARG A 86 6.06 12.01 6.74
N ARG A 87 6.03 13.24 7.27
CA ARG A 87 7.19 13.85 7.95
C ARG A 87 7.45 13.26 9.32
N MET A 88 6.40 12.80 10.00
CA MET A 88 6.44 12.33 11.39
C MET A 88 6.26 10.81 11.53
N ASP A 89 6.14 10.06 10.45
CA ASP A 89 5.88 8.62 10.50
C ASP A 89 7.00 7.82 11.17
N TRP A 90 8.23 8.31 11.12
CA TRP A 90 9.34 7.73 11.89
C TRP A 90 9.03 7.62 13.39
N LEU A 91 8.31 8.62 13.95
CA LEU A 91 7.90 8.61 15.35
C LEU A 91 6.88 7.51 15.63
N LEU A 92 5.93 7.30 14.70
CA LEU A 92 4.96 6.22 14.81
C LEU A 92 5.65 4.84 14.80
N LEU A 93 6.61 4.67 13.91
CA LEU A 93 7.39 3.42 13.84
C LEU A 93 8.30 3.24 15.06
N TYR A 94 8.88 4.31 15.57
CA TYR A 94 9.70 4.28 16.78
C TYR A 94 8.89 3.88 18.02
N LEU A 95 7.69 4.44 18.18
CA LEU A 95 6.84 4.19 19.36
C LEU A 95 6.06 2.87 19.28
N PHE A 96 5.61 2.49 18.08
CA PHE A 96 4.65 1.41 17.88
C PHE A 96 5.11 0.33 16.90
N GLY A 97 6.31 0.43 16.36
CA GLY A 97 6.88 -0.59 15.48
C GLY A 97 7.08 -1.89 16.25
N ALA A 98 6.47 -2.98 15.78
CA ALA A 98 6.37 -4.23 16.50
C ALA A 98 6.99 -5.43 15.76
N SER A 99 7.73 -5.22 14.70
CA SER A 99 8.27 -6.30 13.87
C SER A 99 9.72 -6.05 13.43
N PRO A 100 10.69 -6.06 14.39
CA PRO A 100 12.11 -5.98 14.04
C PRO A 100 12.66 -7.32 13.52
N ALA A 101 11.88 -8.39 13.58
CA ALA A 101 12.27 -9.74 13.21
C ALA A 101 11.33 -10.34 12.17
N VAL A 102 11.86 -11.26 11.36
CA VAL A 102 11.13 -11.95 10.29
C VAL A 102 11.56 -13.42 10.23
N CYS A 103 10.61 -14.28 9.89
CA CYS A 103 10.91 -15.69 9.67
C CYS A 103 11.73 -15.89 8.39
N ARG A 104 12.67 -16.83 8.41
CA ARG A 104 13.50 -17.21 7.28
C ARG A 104 12.70 -17.46 5.99
N SER A 105 11.48 -18.02 6.09
CA SER A 105 10.63 -18.30 4.92
C SER A 105 10.22 -17.06 4.13
N PHE A 106 10.23 -15.87 4.73
CA PHE A 106 9.95 -14.61 4.04
C PHE A 106 11.16 -14.01 3.33
N LEU A 107 12.35 -14.57 3.53
CA LEU A 107 13.61 -14.08 2.98
C LEU A 107 14.12 -14.93 1.82
N VAL A 108 13.36 -15.95 1.40
CA VAL A 108 13.75 -16.82 0.28
C VAL A 108 13.86 -15.95 -0.99
N ASP A 109 15.01 -16.07 -1.64
CA ASP A 109 15.37 -15.31 -2.86
C ASP A 109 15.48 -13.78 -2.69
N MET A 110 15.48 -13.29 -1.45
CA MET A 110 15.67 -11.86 -1.16
C MET A 110 17.10 -11.56 -0.68
N LYS A 111 17.67 -10.47 -1.23
CA LYS A 111 18.92 -9.91 -0.68
C LYS A 111 18.57 -9.11 0.59
N HIS A 112 19.24 -9.38 1.67
CA HIS A 112 19.02 -8.69 2.94
C HIS A 112 20.29 -8.59 3.78
N ASN A 113 20.32 -7.60 4.69
CA ASN A 113 21.40 -7.38 5.65
C ASN A 113 20.97 -7.70 7.09
N LEU A 114 19.95 -8.55 7.25
CA LEU A 114 19.45 -8.95 8.56
C LEU A 114 20.43 -9.91 9.24
N VAL A 115 20.50 -9.82 10.55
CA VAL A 115 21.30 -10.68 11.42
C VAL A 115 20.47 -11.92 11.79
N LYS A 116 21.10 -13.09 11.77
CA LYS A 116 20.47 -14.33 12.19
C LYS A 116 20.33 -14.34 13.72
N LEU A 117 19.13 -14.54 14.21
CA LEU A 117 18.83 -14.69 15.64
C LEU A 117 18.88 -16.16 16.06
N ASP A 118 18.18 -17.02 15.31
CA ASP A 118 18.15 -18.47 15.51
C ASP A 118 18.05 -19.21 14.16
N ALA A 119 17.72 -20.50 14.17
CA ALA A 119 17.63 -21.32 12.95
C ALA A 119 16.62 -20.78 11.93
N ASP A 120 15.54 -20.17 12.39
CA ASP A 120 14.38 -19.80 11.57
C ASP A 120 14.07 -18.30 11.62
N THR A 121 14.81 -17.50 12.41
CA THR A 121 14.52 -16.08 12.64
C THR A 121 15.70 -15.19 12.27
N PHE A 122 15.42 -14.12 11.54
CA PHE A 122 16.34 -13.03 11.26
C PHE A 122 15.78 -11.71 11.81
N TYR A 123 16.65 -10.78 12.16
CA TYR A 123 16.24 -9.49 12.71
C TYR A 123 17.15 -8.34 12.26
N GLY A 124 16.62 -7.13 12.27
CA GLY A 124 17.39 -5.91 12.11
C GLY A 124 17.71 -5.33 13.50
N PRO A 125 18.99 -5.22 13.92
CA PRO A 125 19.36 -4.77 15.27
C PRO A 125 18.74 -3.41 15.66
N TRP A 126 18.50 -2.56 14.68
CA TRP A 126 17.93 -1.22 14.88
C TRP A 126 16.58 -1.02 14.18
N ALA A 127 15.97 -2.11 13.68
CA ALA A 127 14.71 -2.04 13.01
C ALA A 127 13.54 -1.90 14.00
N THR A 128 12.58 -1.06 13.67
CA THR A 128 11.31 -0.92 14.39
C THR A 128 10.20 -1.69 13.70
N SER A 129 10.22 -1.75 12.35
CA SER A 129 9.25 -2.48 11.54
C SER A 129 9.86 -2.88 10.19
N LEU A 130 10.17 -4.16 10.02
CA LEU A 130 10.66 -4.68 8.73
C LEU A 130 9.60 -4.61 7.62
N ARG A 131 8.32 -4.58 7.97
CA ARG A 131 7.25 -4.39 6.99
C ARG A 131 7.33 -3.04 6.27
N MET A 132 7.86 -2.02 6.92
CA MET A 132 8.05 -0.67 6.36
C MET A 132 9.44 -0.48 5.75
N SER A 133 10.26 -1.52 5.69
CA SER A 133 11.57 -1.54 5.04
C SER A 133 11.48 -2.10 3.62
N ASP A 134 12.61 -2.14 2.93
CA ASP A 134 12.76 -2.72 1.59
C ASP A 134 12.41 -4.22 1.51
N ILE A 135 12.35 -4.90 2.64
CA ILE A 135 11.93 -6.31 2.76
C ILE A 135 10.40 -6.44 2.76
N GLY A 136 9.67 -5.35 3.06
CA GLY A 136 8.20 -5.32 3.05
C GLY A 136 7.61 -5.16 1.66
N TYR A 137 6.38 -4.64 1.62
CA TYR A 137 5.72 -4.28 0.36
C TYR A 137 6.37 -3.10 -0.36
N HIS A 138 7.30 -2.42 0.29
CA HIS A 138 8.02 -1.33 -0.35
C HIS A 138 8.90 -1.93 -1.46
N ASN A 139 8.46 -1.72 -2.67
CA ASN A 139 9.04 -2.34 -3.84
C ASN A 139 10.07 -1.40 -4.47
N SER A 140 11.20 -1.94 -4.87
CA SER A 140 12.19 -1.24 -5.69
C SER A 140 11.55 -0.61 -6.95
N ASN A 141 10.51 -1.24 -7.52
CA ASN A 141 9.80 -0.72 -8.68
C ASN A 141 8.93 0.51 -8.37
N GLN A 142 8.54 0.73 -7.10
CA GLN A 142 7.82 1.93 -6.66
C GLN A 142 8.73 3.00 -6.05
N SER A 143 10.01 2.71 -5.85
CA SER A 143 10.96 3.65 -5.23
C SER A 143 11.14 4.93 -6.07
N ALA A 144 10.99 4.83 -7.39
CA ALA A 144 11.03 5.96 -8.30
C ALA A 144 9.66 6.65 -8.48
N LEU A 145 8.58 6.09 -7.92
CA LEU A 145 7.25 6.65 -8.03
C LEU A 145 7.05 7.75 -6.99
N ILE A 146 7.07 8.98 -7.45
CA ILE A 146 6.77 10.15 -6.63
C ILE A 146 5.29 10.49 -6.77
N VAL A 147 4.55 10.40 -5.66
CA VAL A 147 3.16 10.83 -5.58
C VAL A 147 3.08 12.05 -4.69
N SER A 148 2.74 13.18 -5.29
CA SER A 148 2.64 14.45 -4.58
C SER A 148 1.55 14.42 -3.51
N ALA A 149 1.78 15.13 -2.42
CA ALA A 149 0.80 15.42 -1.40
C ALA A 149 0.56 16.93 -1.23
N ASN A 150 0.95 17.75 -2.22
CA ASN A 150 0.73 19.19 -2.17
C ASN A 150 -0.74 19.55 -2.31
N SER A 151 -1.43 18.89 -3.25
CA SER A 151 -2.88 19.01 -3.45
C SER A 151 -3.51 17.67 -3.76
N LEU A 152 -4.84 17.60 -3.64
CA LEU A 152 -5.60 16.41 -4.04
C LEU A 152 -5.49 16.16 -5.54
N ASP A 153 -5.51 17.22 -6.34
CA ASP A 153 -5.43 17.12 -7.81
C ASP A 153 -4.07 16.54 -8.25
N GLU A 154 -2.97 16.99 -7.65
CA GLU A 154 -1.65 16.43 -7.92
C GLU A 154 -1.58 14.95 -7.50
N TYR A 155 -2.12 14.62 -6.34
CA TYR A 155 -2.15 13.25 -5.83
C TYR A 155 -2.91 12.31 -6.78
N VAL A 156 -4.09 12.72 -7.23
CA VAL A 156 -4.92 11.95 -8.18
C VAL A 156 -4.24 11.85 -9.54
N ARG A 157 -3.68 12.95 -10.05
CA ARG A 157 -2.93 12.98 -11.32
C ARG A 157 -1.78 11.98 -11.30
N ASP A 158 -0.95 12.00 -10.25
CA ASP A 158 0.25 11.18 -10.18
C ASP A 158 -0.09 9.69 -10.05
N LEU A 159 -1.12 9.33 -9.27
CA LEU A 159 -1.62 7.96 -9.20
C LEU A 159 -2.24 7.50 -10.53
N SER A 160 -3.03 8.35 -11.18
CA SER A 160 -3.62 8.06 -12.49
C SER A 160 -2.53 7.84 -13.54
N ALA A 161 -1.48 8.66 -13.52
CA ALA A 161 -0.33 8.47 -14.39
C ALA A 161 0.36 7.12 -14.12
N ALA A 162 0.57 6.73 -12.86
CA ALA A 162 1.20 5.47 -12.51
C ALA A 162 0.38 4.25 -12.95
N ILE A 163 -0.96 4.33 -12.87
CA ILE A 163 -1.87 3.28 -13.36
C ILE A 163 -1.83 3.18 -14.89
N ALA A 164 -1.57 4.28 -15.59
CA ALA A 164 -1.51 4.32 -17.04
C ALA A 164 -0.11 4.08 -17.64
N THR A 165 0.96 4.17 -16.83
CA THR A 165 2.34 4.08 -17.30
C THR A 165 2.80 2.64 -17.40
N PRO A 166 3.13 2.11 -18.59
CA PRO A 166 3.65 0.77 -18.77
C PRO A 166 5.01 0.58 -18.06
N HIS A 167 5.24 -0.63 -17.53
CA HIS A 167 6.47 -1.01 -16.85
C HIS A 167 7.07 -2.26 -17.48
N GLU A 168 8.27 -2.15 -18.02
CA GLU A 168 8.91 -3.21 -18.82
C GLU A 168 9.00 -4.58 -18.10
N PRO A 169 9.37 -4.66 -16.80
CA PRO A 169 9.36 -5.94 -16.09
C PRO A 169 7.98 -6.62 -16.08
N TYR A 170 6.91 -5.83 -15.97
CA TYR A 170 5.54 -6.36 -15.94
C TYR A 170 4.98 -6.67 -17.32
N LYS A 171 5.49 -6.01 -18.36
CA LYS A 171 5.23 -6.41 -19.74
C LYS A 171 5.83 -7.78 -20.06
N LYS A 172 7.05 -8.05 -19.59
CA LYS A 172 7.70 -9.36 -19.75
C LYS A 172 6.97 -10.47 -19.04
N LEU A 173 6.36 -10.19 -17.88
CA LEU A 173 5.48 -11.13 -17.18
C LEU A 173 4.26 -11.47 -18.03
N GLY A 174 3.72 -10.50 -18.76
CA GLY A 174 2.48 -10.62 -19.51
C GLY A 174 1.23 -10.44 -18.65
N ILE A 175 0.09 -10.26 -19.32
CA ILE A 175 -1.22 -10.10 -18.65
C ILE A 175 -1.92 -11.45 -18.49
N ARG A 176 -1.67 -12.38 -19.41
CA ARG A 176 -2.29 -13.71 -19.44
C ARG A 176 -1.28 -14.80 -19.76
N HIS A 177 -1.53 -15.99 -19.26
CA HIS A 177 -0.92 -17.23 -19.71
C HIS A 177 -2.06 -18.22 -20.06
N GLY A 178 -2.25 -18.46 -21.35
CA GLY A 178 -3.42 -19.19 -21.85
C GLY A 178 -4.73 -18.47 -21.47
N ALA A 179 -5.62 -19.16 -20.81
CA ALA A 179 -6.91 -18.63 -20.34
C ALA A 179 -6.81 -17.90 -18.98
N GLU A 180 -5.70 -18.03 -18.26
CA GLU A 180 -5.53 -17.49 -16.92
C GLU A 180 -4.96 -16.06 -16.95
N TYR A 181 -5.55 -15.17 -16.15
CA TYR A 181 -5.01 -13.84 -15.92
C TYR A 181 -3.92 -13.86 -14.86
N LEU A 182 -2.74 -13.33 -15.21
CA LEU A 182 -1.61 -13.18 -14.29
C LEU A 182 -1.68 -11.85 -13.51
N GLN A 183 -2.19 -10.81 -14.14
CA GLN A 183 -2.33 -9.46 -13.57
C GLN A 183 -3.38 -8.64 -14.35
N LEU A 184 -3.85 -7.53 -13.76
CA LEU A 184 -4.86 -6.67 -14.41
C LEU A 184 -4.32 -5.91 -15.62
N ASN A 185 -3.08 -5.44 -15.52
CA ASN A 185 -2.37 -4.72 -16.57
C ASN A 185 -0.86 -4.84 -16.35
N ALA A 186 -0.07 -4.34 -17.28
CA ALA A 186 1.40 -4.35 -17.20
C ALA A 186 1.99 -2.96 -16.88
N ASN A 187 1.27 -2.14 -16.13
CA ASN A 187 1.68 -0.78 -15.76
C ASN A 187 2.37 -0.75 -14.40
N LEU A 188 2.94 0.40 -14.02
CA LEU A 188 3.60 0.61 -12.73
C LEU A 188 2.71 0.20 -11.55
N LEU A 189 1.43 0.56 -11.60
CA LEU A 189 0.40 0.10 -10.67
C LEU A 189 -0.73 -0.59 -11.44
N GLN A 190 -1.29 -1.65 -10.88
CA GLN A 190 -2.50 -2.26 -11.41
C GLN A 190 -3.73 -1.39 -11.14
N ILE A 191 -3.79 -0.88 -9.92
CA ILE A 191 -4.82 0.04 -9.41
C ILE A 191 -4.17 0.96 -8.38
N GLU A 192 -4.84 2.04 -7.98
CA GLU A 192 -4.36 3.01 -7.01
C GLU A 192 -4.04 2.39 -5.64
N ASN A 193 -4.76 1.35 -5.25
CA ASN A 193 -4.54 0.65 -3.98
C ASN A 193 -3.21 -0.13 -3.92
N GLU A 194 -2.56 -0.36 -5.04
CA GLU A 194 -1.23 -0.98 -5.09
C GLU A 194 -0.13 -0.02 -4.64
N TYR A 195 -0.37 1.30 -4.71
CA TYR A 195 0.57 2.29 -4.19
C TYR A 195 0.75 2.11 -2.68
N TYR A 196 1.97 1.81 -2.27
CA TYR A 196 2.30 1.60 -0.88
C TYR A 196 2.80 2.90 -0.22
N SER A 197 2.11 3.33 0.82
CA SER A 197 2.45 4.51 1.62
C SER A 197 2.00 4.31 3.06
N SER A 198 2.75 4.88 4.02
CA SER A 198 2.40 4.87 5.45
C SER A 198 1.07 5.57 5.74
N VAL A 199 0.70 6.54 4.92
CA VAL A 199 -0.56 7.27 5.01
C VAL A 199 -1.15 7.49 3.62
N ARG A 200 -2.46 7.35 3.50
CA ARG A 200 -3.21 7.61 2.26
C ARG A 200 -4.48 8.38 2.55
N PRO A 201 -4.79 9.43 1.79
CA PRO A 201 -6.11 10.04 1.83
C PRO A 201 -7.13 9.03 1.29
N LYS A 202 -8.31 9.04 1.87
CA LYS A 202 -9.45 8.25 1.40
C LYS A 202 -10.68 9.14 1.28
N ARG A 203 -11.52 8.87 0.28
CA ARG A 203 -12.82 9.52 0.24
C ARG A 203 -13.69 9.05 1.41
N VAL A 204 -14.60 9.90 1.84
CA VAL A 204 -15.64 9.47 2.77
C VAL A 204 -16.56 8.50 2.04
N ALA A 205 -16.68 7.29 2.54
CA ALA A 205 -17.58 6.30 1.97
C ALA A 205 -19.04 6.69 2.23
N ARG A 206 -19.91 6.44 1.24
CA ARG A 206 -21.36 6.50 1.48
C ARG A 206 -21.78 5.30 2.33
N SER A 207 -22.96 5.39 2.95
CA SER A 207 -23.51 4.27 3.71
C SER A 207 -23.55 3.00 2.85
N GLY A 208 -22.95 1.91 3.34
CA GLY A 208 -22.86 0.63 2.63
C GLY A 208 -21.66 0.50 1.67
N GLU A 209 -20.88 1.55 1.43
CA GLU A 209 -19.65 1.50 0.64
C GLU A 209 -18.43 1.29 1.56
N ARG A 210 -17.38 0.69 1.02
CA ARG A 210 -16.06 0.69 1.68
C ARG A 210 -15.29 1.96 1.28
N PRO A 211 -14.61 2.59 2.23
CA PRO A 211 -13.78 3.76 1.97
C PRO A 211 -12.55 3.39 1.12
#